data_caf456414cf611cdcbbc47cb942b5dc4
#
_entry.id   caf456414cf611cdcbbc47cb942b5dc4
#
_cell.length_a   1.000
_cell.length_b   1.000
_cell.length_c   1.000
_cell.angle_alpha   90.00
_cell.angle_beta   90.00
_cell.angle_gamma   90.00
#
_symmetry.space_group_name_H-M   'P 1'
#
loop_
_entity.id
_entity.type
_entity.pdbx_description
1 polymer ?
#
loop_
_entity_poly.entity_id
_entity_poly.type
_entity_poly.pdbx_seq_one_letter_code
_entity_poly.pdbx_strand_id
1 'polypeptide(L)'
;MVIDGQSANPDDPIVWTGSCNWTDQNVNTDANNILFIQDASLAKVYTIEFNEMFGSTTITPDAANAKFGPAKSDNTPHELIIGGKRVEVYFSPSDGVNQQIVNHINTANSDLEIGTMLITRKIMSDAIKARKNAGVTSKVIISSIATSDATVVADLGASLGNYFRVYNEQGLLHRKVMIV
;
A
#
# COMPACT_ATOMS: atom_id res chain seq x y z
N MET A 1 -10.16 -4.16 -7.13
CA MET A 1 -11.22 -4.51 -8.11
C MET A 1 -10.72 -4.16 -9.50
N VAL A 2 -11.02 -5.00 -10.47
CA VAL A 2 -10.77 -4.72 -11.89
C VAL A 2 -12.14 -4.66 -12.58
N ILE A 3 -12.35 -3.65 -13.39
CA ILE A 3 -13.55 -3.44 -14.21
C ILE A 3 -13.10 -3.56 -15.66
N ASP A 4 -13.85 -4.31 -16.46
CA ASP A 4 -13.63 -4.49 -17.91
C ASP A 4 -12.21 -4.96 -18.30
N GLY A 5 -11.52 -5.68 -17.38
CA GLY A 5 -10.16 -6.17 -17.59
C GLY A 5 -9.96 -7.10 -18.80
N GLN A 6 -11.05 -7.61 -19.38
CA GLN A 6 -11.06 -8.45 -20.58
C GLN A 6 -11.55 -7.70 -21.83
N SER A 7 -11.83 -6.40 -21.75
CA SER A 7 -12.28 -5.63 -22.91
C SER A 7 -11.22 -5.63 -24.01
N ALA A 8 -11.68 -5.71 -25.25
CA ALA A 8 -10.84 -5.54 -26.44
C ALA A 8 -10.45 -4.06 -26.68
N ASN A 9 -11.20 -3.13 -26.12
CA ASN A 9 -10.87 -1.71 -26.16
C ASN A 9 -9.91 -1.36 -24.99
N PRO A 10 -8.68 -0.92 -25.25
CA PRO A 10 -7.69 -0.66 -24.19
C PRO A 10 -8.05 0.51 -23.28
N ASP A 11 -9.02 1.32 -23.63
CA ASP A 11 -9.48 2.46 -22.83
C ASP A 11 -10.60 2.10 -21.85
N ASP A 12 -11.11 0.86 -21.86
CA ASP A 12 -12.18 0.45 -20.92
C ASP A 12 -11.65 -0.01 -19.54
N PRO A 13 -10.49 -0.72 -19.42
CA PRO A 13 -10.09 -1.31 -18.16
C PRO A 13 -9.78 -0.29 -17.08
N ILE A 14 -10.41 -0.46 -15.91
CA ILE A 14 -10.18 0.38 -14.73
C ILE A 14 -9.77 -0.50 -13.55
N VAL A 15 -8.71 -0.10 -12.86
CA VAL A 15 -8.35 -0.63 -11.56
C VAL A 15 -8.81 0.32 -10.48
N TRP A 16 -9.59 -0.20 -9.52
CA TRP A 16 -9.87 0.47 -8.27
C TRP A 16 -9.04 -0.16 -7.16
N THR A 17 -8.25 0.66 -6.48
CA THR A 17 -7.41 0.25 -5.35
C THR A 17 -7.43 1.30 -4.25
N GLY A 18 -7.01 0.94 -3.06
CA GLY A 18 -6.96 1.84 -1.92
C GLY A 18 -7.23 1.12 -0.61
N SER A 19 -7.50 1.90 0.43
CA SER A 19 -7.67 1.40 1.80
C SER A 19 -9.13 1.22 2.22
N CYS A 20 -10.10 1.70 1.43
CA CYS A 20 -11.50 1.73 1.80
C CYS A 20 -12.16 0.35 1.69
N ASN A 21 -12.62 -0.20 2.80
CA ASN A 21 -13.52 -1.36 2.80
C ASN A 21 -14.95 -0.92 2.44
N TRP A 22 -15.74 -1.84 1.91
CA TRP A 22 -17.14 -1.58 1.53
C TRP A 22 -18.07 -1.73 2.73
N THR A 23 -17.80 -0.94 3.75
CA THR A 23 -18.59 -0.91 4.97
C THR A 23 -19.02 0.52 5.28
N ASP A 24 -20.13 0.69 5.98
CA ASP A 24 -20.65 2.00 6.35
C ASP A 24 -19.60 2.82 7.13
N GLN A 25 -18.91 2.23 8.08
CA GLN A 25 -17.87 2.87 8.86
C GLN A 25 -16.73 3.38 7.98
N ASN A 26 -16.21 2.55 7.05
CA ASN A 26 -15.10 2.95 6.20
C ASN A 26 -15.45 4.04 5.20
N VAL A 27 -16.71 4.08 4.74
CA VAL A 27 -17.18 5.09 3.78
C VAL A 27 -17.50 6.41 4.47
N ASN A 28 -18.10 6.38 5.66
CA ASN A 28 -18.68 7.57 6.29
C ASN A 28 -17.87 8.13 7.47
N THR A 29 -16.96 7.33 8.07
CA THR A 29 -16.30 7.72 9.32
C THR A 29 -14.78 7.64 9.25
N ASP A 30 -14.21 6.60 8.64
CA ASP A 30 -12.77 6.38 8.62
C ASP A 30 -12.07 7.21 7.54
N ALA A 31 -10.88 7.72 7.85
CA ALA A 31 -10.06 8.42 6.88
C ALA A 31 -9.38 7.43 5.93
N ASN A 32 -9.96 7.25 4.76
CA ASN A 32 -9.51 6.35 3.70
C ASN A 32 -8.97 7.09 2.48
N ASN A 33 -8.38 6.34 1.55
CA ASN A 33 -8.06 6.79 0.20
C ASN A 33 -8.49 5.75 -0.83
N ILE A 34 -8.87 6.22 -2.00
CA ILE A 34 -9.26 5.40 -3.15
C ILE A 34 -8.56 5.97 -4.37
N LEU A 35 -8.09 5.08 -5.25
CA LEU A 35 -7.53 5.42 -6.55
C LEU A 35 -8.32 4.67 -7.63
N PHE A 36 -8.72 5.37 -8.67
CA PHE A 36 -9.23 4.81 -9.93
C PHE A 36 -8.19 5.09 -10.99
N ILE A 37 -7.65 4.04 -11.60
CA ILE A 37 -6.62 4.15 -12.63
C ILE A 37 -7.12 3.41 -13.87
N GLN A 38 -7.32 4.15 -14.95
CA GLN A 38 -7.72 3.63 -16.26
C GLN A 38 -6.47 3.25 -17.03
N ASP A 39 -6.14 1.96 -17.07
CA ASP A 39 -5.00 1.43 -17.79
C ASP A 39 -5.11 -0.09 -17.98
N ALA A 40 -5.00 -0.54 -19.21
CA ALA A 40 -5.13 -1.95 -19.57
C ALA A 40 -3.97 -2.81 -19.05
N SER A 41 -2.76 -2.28 -18.96
CA SER A 41 -1.60 -3.02 -18.47
C SER A 41 -1.70 -3.23 -16.96
N LEU A 42 -2.10 -2.21 -16.23
CA LEU A 42 -2.37 -2.32 -14.79
C LEU A 42 -3.50 -3.31 -14.50
N ALA A 43 -4.58 -3.26 -15.29
CA ALA A 43 -5.70 -4.20 -15.14
C ALA A 43 -5.26 -5.66 -15.35
N LYS A 44 -4.38 -5.93 -16.32
CA LYS A 44 -3.79 -7.26 -16.54
C LYS A 44 -2.97 -7.73 -15.32
N VAL A 45 -2.14 -6.87 -14.75
CA VAL A 45 -1.34 -7.18 -13.55
C VAL A 45 -2.25 -7.57 -12.38
N TYR A 46 -3.28 -6.78 -12.09
CA TYR A 46 -4.25 -7.11 -11.03
C TYR A 46 -5.09 -8.35 -11.35
N THR A 47 -5.33 -8.64 -12.62
CA THR A 47 -6.05 -9.87 -13.04
C THR A 47 -5.18 -11.12 -12.82
N ILE A 48 -3.88 -11.05 -13.08
CA ILE A 48 -2.94 -12.17 -12.78
C ILE A 48 -2.96 -12.45 -11.28
N GLU A 49 -2.84 -11.44 -10.45
CA GLU A 49 -2.89 -11.55 -8.99
C GLU A 49 -4.23 -12.13 -8.51
N PHE A 50 -5.36 -11.66 -9.06
CA PHE A 50 -6.68 -12.20 -8.76
C PHE A 50 -6.80 -13.68 -9.13
N ASN A 51 -6.35 -14.05 -10.33
CA ASN A 51 -6.43 -15.42 -10.82
C ASN A 51 -5.58 -16.39 -9.99
N GLU A 52 -4.44 -15.96 -9.47
CA GLU A 52 -3.63 -16.76 -8.55
C GLU A 52 -4.43 -17.10 -7.28
N MET A 53 -5.12 -16.13 -6.69
CA MET A 53 -5.97 -16.35 -5.51
C MET A 53 -7.27 -17.09 -5.85
N PHE A 54 -7.83 -16.87 -7.03
CA PHE A 54 -9.05 -17.54 -7.49
C PHE A 54 -8.78 -19.00 -7.92
N GLY A 55 -7.51 -19.31 -8.23
CA GLY A 55 -7.02 -20.63 -8.66
C GLY A 55 -7.34 -20.97 -10.12
N SER A 56 -7.91 -20.04 -10.88
CA SER A 56 -8.39 -20.28 -12.24
C SER A 56 -8.41 -18.98 -13.06
N THR A 57 -8.26 -19.12 -14.37
CA THR A 57 -8.49 -18.05 -15.37
C THR A 57 -9.91 -18.09 -15.97
N THR A 58 -10.75 -19.01 -15.49
CA THR A 58 -12.14 -19.15 -15.93
C THR A 58 -13.11 -18.52 -14.91
N ILE A 59 -14.40 -18.56 -15.18
CA ILE A 59 -15.44 -18.06 -14.24
C ILE A 59 -15.66 -18.98 -13.02
N THR A 60 -15.07 -20.18 -13.03
CA THR A 60 -15.22 -21.15 -11.93
C THR A 60 -13.98 -21.11 -11.05
N PRO A 61 -14.12 -20.87 -9.73
CA PRO A 61 -12.98 -20.91 -8.83
C PRO A 61 -12.43 -22.32 -8.70
N ASP A 62 -11.11 -22.44 -8.52
CA ASP A 62 -10.45 -23.73 -8.27
C ASP A 62 -9.64 -23.66 -6.97
N ALA A 63 -10.26 -24.11 -5.88
CA ALA A 63 -9.64 -24.10 -4.57
C ALA A 63 -8.37 -24.96 -4.48
N ALA A 64 -8.20 -25.97 -5.33
CA ALA A 64 -7.01 -26.82 -5.34
C ALA A 64 -5.77 -26.10 -5.92
N ASN A 65 -5.99 -25.14 -6.81
CA ASN A 65 -4.93 -24.35 -7.44
C ASN A 65 -4.83 -22.92 -6.86
N ALA A 66 -5.77 -22.51 -6.00
CA ALA A 66 -5.75 -21.19 -5.36
C ALA A 66 -4.56 -21.05 -4.40
N LYS A 67 -3.84 -19.91 -4.52
CA LYS A 67 -2.68 -19.62 -3.68
C LYS A 67 -2.92 -18.38 -2.83
N PHE A 68 -2.70 -18.52 -1.53
CA PHE A 68 -2.85 -17.45 -0.56
C PHE A 68 -1.63 -17.37 0.37
N GLY A 69 -1.38 -16.19 0.92
CA GLY A 69 -0.31 -15.98 1.88
C GLY A 69 1.05 -16.48 1.36
N PRO A 70 1.80 -17.28 2.14
CA PRO A 70 3.13 -17.75 1.72
C PRO A 70 3.16 -18.66 0.48
N ALA A 71 2.01 -19.18 0.04
CA ALA A 71 1.92 -20.00 -1.17
C ALA A 71 1.88 -19.15 -2.47
N LYS A 72 1.68 -17.84 -2.36
CA LYS A 72 1.71 -16.92 -3.52
C LYS A 72 3.09 -16.86 -4.13
N SER A 73 3.14 -16.52 -5.41
CA SER A 73 4.35 -16.38 -6.19
C SER A 73 4.53 -14.94 -6.66
N ASP A 74 5.76 -14.49 -6.77
CA ASP A 74 6.11 -13.27 -7.48
C ASP A 74 6.00 -13.58 -8.99
N ASN A 75 4.84 -13.30 -9.58
CA ASN A 75 4.48 -13.71 -10.94
C ASN A 75 3.93 -12.56 -11.80
N THR A 76 4.03 -11.33 -11.33
CA THR A 76 3.53 -10.15 -12.03
C THR A 76 4.65 -9.17 -12.40
N PRO A 77 4.54 -8.43 -13.52
CA PRO A 77 5.41 -7.28 -13.77
C PRO A 77 5.27 -6.23 -12.68
N HIS A 78 6.40 -5.70 -12.20
CA HIS A 78 6.40 -4.68 -11.16
C HIS A 78 6.47 -3.25 -11.69
N GLU A 79 6.93 -3.04 -12.91
CA GLU A 79 7.09 -1.71 -13.47
C GLU A 79 6.20 -1.52 -14.71
N LEU A 80 5.42 -0.45 -14.68
CA LEU A 80 4.52 -0.05 -15.75
C LEU A 80 4.75 1.43 -16.10
N ILE A 81 4.41 1.82 -17.32
CA ILE A 81 4.33 3.23 -17.72
C ILE A 81 2.86 3.58 -17.94
N ILE A 82 2.30 4.39 -17.07
CA ILE A 82 0.91 4.82 -17.12
C ILE A 82 0.88 6.34 -17.28
N GLY A 83 0.28 6.82 -18.35
CA GLY A 83 0.24 8.26 -18.65
C GLY A 83 1.64 8.89 -18.75
N GLY A 84 2.64 8.15 -19.24
CA GLY A 84 4.02 8.59 -19.34
C GLY A 84 4.78 8.64 -18.01
N LYS A 85 4.21 8.10 -16.94
CA LYS A 85 4.83 8.03 -15.60
C LYS A 85 5.14 6.58 -15.22
N ARG A 86 6.28 6.37 -14.55
CA ARG A 86 6.62 5.09 -13.95
C ARG A 86 5.67 4.81 -12.79
N VAL A 87 5.06 3.64 -12.81
CA VAL A 87 4.20 3.10 -11.74
C VAL A 87 4.75 1.74 -11.34
N GLU A 88 4.88 1.50 -10.05
CA GLU A 88 5.31 0.22 -9.50
C GLU A 88 4.16 -0.45 -8.76
N VAL A 89 4.04 -1.77 -8.90
CA VAL A 89 3.01 -2.59 -8.27
C VAL A 89 3.67 -3.80 -7.61
N TYR A 90 3.36 -4.03 -6.35
CA TYR A 90 3.87 -5.16 -5.57
C TYR A 90 2.75 -5.77 -4.73
N PHE A 91 2.64 -7.08 -4.70
CA PHE A 91 1.64 -7.81 -3.92
C PHE A 91 2.28 -8.58 -2.77
N SER A 92 1.71 -8.43 -1.58
CA SER A 92 2.15 -9.18 -0.40
C SER A 92 1.58 -10.60 -0.40
N PRO A 93 2.33 -11.55 0.17
CA PRO A 93 3.67 -11.45 0.74
C PRO A 93 4.79 -11.78 -0.25
N SER A 94 4.46 -12.17 -1.50
CA SER A 94 5.40 -12.72 -2.50
C SER A 94 6.47 -11.74 -2.95
N ASP A 95 6.11 -10.46 -3.16
CA ASP A 95 6.91 -9.48 -3.91
C ASP A 95 7.84 -8.64 -3.03
N GLY A 96 8.12 -9.07 -1.81
CA GLY A 96 9.06 -8.39 -0.94
C GLY A 96 8.65 -6.96 -0.54
N VAL A 97 7.35 -6.68 -0.41
CA VAL A 97 6.75 -5.34 -0.21
C VAL A 97 7.42 -4.54 0.89
N ASN A 98 7.84 -5.17 2.00
CA ASN A 98 8.56 -4.46 3.07
C ASN A 98 9.84 -3.78 2.57
N GLN A 99 10.62 -4.50 1.74
CA GLN A 99 11.86 -3.95 1.20
C GLN A 99 11.57 -2.84 0.19
N GLN A 100 10.52 -2.97 -0.60
CA GLN A 100 10.15 -1.93 -1.58
C GLN A 100 9.73 -0.64 -0.88
N ILE A 101 8.94 -0.73 0.19
CA ILE A 101 8.61 0.46 1.00
C ILE A 101 9.88 1.12 1.56
N VAL A 102 10.83 0.35 2.10
CA VAL A 102 12.10 0.87 2.60
C VAL A 102 12.93 1.50 1.48
N ASN A 103 12.97 0.89 0.30
CA ASN A 103 13.66 1.44 -0.86
C ASN A 103 13.10 2.82 -1.22
N HIS A 104 11.77 2.96 -1.26
CA HIS A 104 11.14 4.25 -1.54
C HIS A 104 11.34 5.27 -0.41
N ILE A 105 11.27 4.89 0.85
CA ILE A 105 11.65 5.78 1.97
C ILE A 105 13.07 6.32 1.76
N ASN A 106 13.98 5.47 1.34
CA ASN A 106 15.39 5.84 1.14
C ASN A 106 15.64 6.79 -0.05
N THR A 107 14.67 6.97 -0.95
CA THR A 107 14.77 7.96 -2.02
C THR A 107 14.44 9.39 -1.58
N ALA A 108 13.85 9.57 -0.39
CA ALA A 108 13.53 10.89 0.13
C ALA A 108 14.78 11.76 0.30
N ASN A 109 14.77 12.97 -0.28
CA ASN A 109 15.88 13.90 -0.23
C ASN A 109 15.53 15.26 0.41
N SER A 110 14.26 15.66 0.38
CA SER A 110 13.79 16.92 0.95
C SER A 110 12.76 16.68 2.06
N ASP A 111 11.74 15.92 1.78
CA ASP A 111 10.63 15.65 2.70
C ASP A 111 10.12 14.22 2.55
N LEU A 112 9.51 13.73 3.63
CA LEU A 112 8.88 12.42 3.74
C LEU A 112 7.64 12.55 4.61
N GLU A 113 6.47 12.34 4.04
CA GLU A 113 5.20 12.39 4.74
C GLU A 113 4.51 11.04 4.73
N ILE A 114 4.22 10.47 5.90
CA ILE A 114 3.60 9.16 6.05
C ILE A 114 2.31 9.28 6.86
N GLY A 115 1.21 8.83 6.28
CA GLY A 115 -0.07 8.61 6.96
C GLY A 115 -0.45 7.14 6.89
N THR A 116 -0.42 6.43 8.02
CA THR A 116 -0.73 5.00 8.04
C THR A 116 -1.53 4.61 9.28
N MET A 117 -2.34 3.57 9.14
CA MET A 117 -3.12 3.07 10.27
C MET A 117 -2.23 2.66 11.44
N LEU A 118 -1.17 1.90 11.17
CA LEU A 118 -0.25 1.40 12.19
C LEU A 118 1.15 1.13 11.60
N ILE A 119 2.15 1.07 12.48
CA ILE A 119 3.51 0.64 12.16
C ILE A 119 3.95 -0.41 13.18
N THR A 120 4.29 -1.61 12.71
CA THR A 120 4.74 -2.73 13.56
C THR A 120 6.13 -3.24 13.18
N ARG A 121 6.68 -2.76 12.07
CA ARG A 121 7.95 -3.27 11.53
C ARG A 121 9.08 -2.29 11.81
N LYS A 122 10.06 -2.74 12.61
CA LYS A 122 11.25 -1.96 12.98
C LYS A 122 12.03 -1.45 11.76
N ILE A 123 12.12 -2.23 10.69
CA ILE A 123 12.81 -1.83 9.46
C ILE A 123 12.23 -0.55 8.85
N MET A 124 10.92 -0.31 9.00
CA MET A 124 10.28 0.93 8.52
C MET A 124 10.69 2.12 9.39
N SER A 125 10.62 1.96 10.72
CA SER A 125 11.03 3.05 11.64
C SER A 125 12.51 3.39 11.49
N ASP A 126 13.36 2.41 11.30
CA ASP A 126 14.80 2.64 11.09
C ASP A 126 15.06 3.41 9.79
N ALA A 127 14.38 3.09 8.70
CA ALA A 127 14.49 3.82 7.45
C ALA A 127 14.02 5.29 7.58
N ILE A 128 12.88 5.52 8.24
CA ILE A 128 12.36 6.87 8.49
C ILE A 128 13.35 7.69 9.32
N LYS A 129 13.88 7.11 10.40
CA LYS A 129 14.88 7.78 11.24
C LYS A 129 16.16 8.09 10.49
N ALA A 130 16.61 7.17 9.63
CA ALA A 130 17.78 7.40 8.79
C ALA A 130 17.61 8.62 7.87
N ARG A 131 16.44 8.78 7.25
CA ARG A 131 16.13 9.96 6.43
C ARG A 131 16.08 11.24 7.25
N LYS A 132 15.39 11.21 8.39
CA LYS A 132 15.36 12.34 9.32
C LYS A 132 16.79 12.76 9.74
N ASN A 133 17.65 11.80 10.07
CA ASN A 133 19.04 12.07 10.47
C ASN A 133 19.90 12.58 9.31
N ALA A 134 19.54 12.27 8.07
CA ALA A 134 20.15 12.82 6.86
C ALA A 134 19.64 14.22 6.49
N GLY A 135 18.79 14.84 7.31
CA GLY A 135 18.26 16.18 7.11
C GLY A 135 16.91 16.25 6.39
N VAL A 136 16.31 15.12 6.06
CA VAL A 136 14.97 15.06 5.42
C VAL A 136 13.90 15.44 6.44
N THR A 137 13.00 16.36 6.08
CA THR A 137 11.84 16.73 6.89
C THR A 137 10.84 15.58 6.91
N SER A 138 10.86 14.77 7.97
CA SER A 138 10.07 13.54 8.06
C SER A 138 8.88 13.71 9.01
N LYS A 139 7.65 13.57 8.49
CA LYS A 139 6.39 13.68 9.24
C LYS A 139 5.64 12.36 9.21
N VAL A 140 5.19 11.90 10.35
CA VAL A 140 4.45 10.64 10.47
C VAL A 140 3.19 10.84 11.30
N ILE A 141 2.05 10.34 10.79
CA ILE A 141 0.81 10.23 11.53
C ILE A 141 0.31 8.78 11.50
N ILE A 142 -0.03 8.24 12.67
CA ILE A 142 -0.61 6.90 12.83
C ILE A 142 -1.99 6.96 13.47
N SER A 143 -2.83 5.93 13.26
CA SER A 143 -4.18 5.90 13.83
C SER A 143 -4.18 5.55 15.31
N SER A 144 -3.35 4.59 15.74
CA SER A 144 -3.41 4.08 17.11
C SER A 144 -2.06 3.55 17.58
N ILE A 145 -1.72 3.90 18.83
CA ILE A 145 -0.58 3.32 19.53
C ILE A 145 -0.89 1.87 19.91
N ALA A 146 -2.13 1.59 20.33
CA ALA A 146 -2.51 0.29 20.87
C ALA A 146 -2.39 -0.88 19.87
N THR A 147 -2.54 -0.60 18.57
CA THR A 147 -2.45 -1.61 17.50
C THR A 147 -1.09 -1.60 16.78
N SER A 148 -0.25 -0.61 17.07
CA SER A 148 1.13 -0.52 16.60
C SER A 148 2.08 -1.26 17.56
N ASP A 149 3.31 -1.53 17.12
CA ASP A 149 4.35 -1.99 18.03
C ASP A 149 4.79 -0.84 18.95
N ALA A 150 4.62 -1.01 20.24
CA ALA A 150 4.88 0.04 21.23
C ALA A 150 6.33 0.54 21.22
N THR A 151 7.29 -0.37 20.96
CA THR A 151 8.71 -0.02 20.87
C THR A 151 8.98 0.82 19.63
N VAL A 152 8.42 0.42 18.48
CA VAL A 152 8.53 1.16 17.21
C VAL A 152 7.93 2.56 17.33
N VAL A 153 6.77 2.68 17.98
CA VAL A 153 6.07 3.95 18.17
C VAL A 153 6.86 4.88 19.10
N ALA A 154 7.35 4.35 20.22
CA ALA A 154 8.16 5.14 21.17
C ALA A 154 9.45 5.65 20.52
N ASP A 155 10.13 4.80 19.75
CA ASP A 155 11.35 5.13 19.04
C ASP A 155 11.14 6.20 17.94
N LEU A 156 10.06 6.09 17.17
CA LEU A 156 9.68 7.11 16.19
C LEU A 156 9.29 8.43 16.88
N GLY A 157 8.48 8.38 17.93
CA GLY A 157 8.06 9.56 18.68
C GLY A 157 9.26 10.32 19.28
N ALA A 158 10.20 9.59 19.89
CA ALA A 158 11.42 10.17 20.42
C ALA A 158 12.31 10.80 19.31
N SER A 159 12.39 10.15 18.16
CA SER A 159 13.21 10.64 17.04
C SER A 159 12.59 11.84 16.34
N LEU A 160 11.29 11.82 16.06
CA LEU A 160 10.60 12.82 15.24
C LEU A 160 10.03 13.98 16.06
N GLY A 161 9.81 13.80 17.37
CA GLY A 161 9.25 14.84 18.24
C GLY A 161 7.91 15.36 17.71
N ASN A 162 7.80 16.65 17.52
CA ASN A 162 6.56 17.31 17.05
C ASN A 162 6.13 16.92 15.61
N TYR A 163 6.98 16.23 14.86
CA TYR A 163 6.67 15.69 13.54
C TYR A 163 6.03 14.29 13.57
N PHE A 164 5.89 13.71 14.77
CA PHE A 164 5.13 12.48 14.99
C PHE A 164 3.79 12.78 15.65
N ARG A 165 2.71 12.30 15.05
CA ARG A 165 1.36 12.50 15.57
C ARG A 165 0.57 11.20 15.61
N VAL A 166 -0.23 11.04 16.68
CA VAL A 166 -1.29 10.04 16.74
C VAL A 166 -2.61 10.72 16.35
N TYR A 167 -3.34 10.10 15.44
CA TYR A 167 -4.67 10.53 15.01
C TYR A 167 -5.66 10.31 16.16
N ASN A 168 -6.41 11.32 16.52
CA ASN A 168 -7.33 11.31 17.66
C ASN A 168 -8.73 11.83 17.33
N GLU A 169 -9.06 11.89 16.05
CA GLU A 169 -10.38 12.28 15.57
C GLU A 169 -11.33 11.07 15.54
N GLN A 170 -12.59 11.30 15.19
CA GLN A 170 -13.57 10.23 15.03
C GLN A 170 -13.16 9.27 13.91
N GLY A 171 -13.35 7.96 14.12
CA GLY A 171 -12.98 6.91 13.18
C GLY A 171 -11.49 6.52 13.23
N LEU A 172 -11.03 5.83 12.21
CA LEU A 172 -9.65 5.39 12.07
C LEU A 172 -8.94 6.18 10.96
N LEU A 173 -7.66 6.48 11.16
CA LEU A 173 -6.78 6.83 10.05
C LEU A 173 -6.46 5.54 9.28
N HIS A 174 -7.37 5.09 8.42
CA HIS A 174 -7.28 3.77 7.78
C HIS A 174 -6.45 3.78 6.48
N ARG A 175 -6.07 4.96 5.99
CA ARG A 175 -5.17 5.09 4.83
C ARG A 175 -3.78 4.52 5.10
N LYS A 176 -3.06 4.17 4.03
CA LYS A 176 -1.64 3.82 4.01
C LYS A 176 -1.03 4.58 2.83
N VAL A 177 -0.52 5.77 3.11
CA VAL A 177 0.00 6.72 2.11
C VAL A 177 1.38 7.20 2.54
N MET A 178 2.26 7.28 1.58
CA MET A 178 3.57 7.90 1.71
C MET A 178 3.78 8.86 0.55
N ILE A 179 4.33 10.02 0.84
CA ILE A 179 4.78 11.02 -0.12
C ILE A 179 6.28 11.22 0.09
N VAL A 180 7.03 11.10 -0.98
CA VAL A 180 8.49 11.22 -1.00
C VAL A 180 8.90 12.32 -1.97
#